data_3a9a41f28c38de03c974f509c367312a
#
_entry.id   3a9a41f28c38de03c974f509c367312a
#
_cell.length_a   1.000
_cell.length_b   1.000
_cell.length_c   1.000
_cell.angle_alpha   90.00
_cell.angle_beta   90.00
_cell.angle_gamma   90.00
#
_symmetry.space_group_name_H-M   'P 1'
#
loop_
_entity.id
_entity.type
_entity.pdbx_description
1 polymer ?
#
loop_
_entity_poly.entity_id
_entity_poly.type
_entity_poly.pdbx_seq_one_letter_code
_entity_poly.pdbx_strand_id
1 'polypeptide(L)'
;MQVLVIGAGVVGLAVARTAARAGHDVTVAEMTGGIANGVSSRNSEVIHAGLYYPTDTLRARHCVRGRRMLYDFCLSHGVPHRKCGKLVVATSPAELAKVETISVQAQANGVEGTEMIGGNAARAMEGELSCIGALWSPETGIIDSHSYMRALWGELEDHGGMIAFQTPVERMSFRAPHWHVQFGGREPGAFDFDAVINSAGLGAQALARRIEGYPAAQVPRLVLGKGNYFGYAGRPAFSRLIYPTPIDGGLGVHVTLDMAGRMRFGPDVEWVSEENYAVDQSRADSFYARIRTYWPGLPDGTLVPDYSGIRPKLRGPGEGQADFMIAGPADHKMPRLVNLFGIESPGLTSSLSLAEDVVAKLL
;
A
#
# COMPACT_ATOMS: atom_id res chain seq x y z
N MET A 1 -22.39 -3.72 -17.61
CA MET A 1 -22.70 -4.54 -16.40
C MET A 1 -22.85 -3.62 -15.22
N GLN A 2 -23.74 -3.97 -14.29
CA GLN A 2 -23.79 -3.36 -12.97
C GLN A 2 -22.73 -4.02 -12.08
N VAL A 3 -21.72 -3.24 -11.67
CA VAL A 3 -20.55 -3.72 -10.92
C VAL A 3 -20.56 -3.14 -9.52
N LEU A 4 -20.52 -4.00 -8.51
CA LEU A 4 -20.32 -3.60 -7.12
C LEU A 4 -18.84 -3.69 -6.77
N VAL A 5 -18.25 -2.60 -6.28
CA VAL A 5 -16.94 -2.56 -5.64
C VAL A 5 -17.12 -2.33 -4.14
N ILE A 6 -16.54 -3.18 -3.30
CA ILE A 6 -16.72 -3.11 -1.84
C ILE A 6 -15.46 -2.53 -1.21
N GLY A 7 -15.60 -1.33 -0.62
CA GLY A 7 -14.54 -0.56 0.02
C GLY A 7 -14.01 0.59 -0.84
N ALA A 8 -14.05 1.81 -0.30
CA ALA A 8 -13.56 3.05 -0.92
C ALA A 8 -12.12 3.40 -0.48
N GLY A 9 -11.26 2.39 -0.32
CA GLY A 9 -9.82 2.54 -0.21
C GLY A 9 -9.18 2.79 -1.58
N VAL A 10 -7.87 3.09 -1.62
CA VAL A 10 -7.15 3.42 -2.85
C VAL A 10 -7.29 2.37 -3.95
N VAL A 11 -7.27 1.08 -3.59
CA VAL A 11 -7.43 -0.01 -4.55
C VAL A 11 -8.86 -0.10 -5.06
N GLY A 12 -9.86 -0.02 -4.16
CA GLY A 12 -11.27 -0.04 -4.55
C GLY A 12 -11.64 1.14 -5.46
N LEU A 13 -11.16 2.34 -5.15
CA LEU A 13 -11.37 3.52 -5.99
C LEU A 13 -10.71 3.39 -7.37
N ALA A 14 -9.46 2.86 -7.43
CA ALA A 14 -8.78 2.63 -8.69
C ALA A 14 -9.51 1.58 -9.56
N VAL A 15 -10.01 0.51 -8.94
CA VAL A 15 -10.81 -0.53 -9.60
C VAL A 15 -12.15 0.02 -10.09
N ALA A 16 -12.86 0.76 -9.25
CA ALA A 16 -14.15 1.37 -9.58
C ALA A 16 -14.02 2.34 -10.76
N ARG A 17 -13.02 3.25 -10.70
CA ARG A 17 -12.68 4.14 -11.80
C ARG A 17 -12.39 3.37 -13.10
N THR A 18 -11.58 2.32 -13.01
CA THR A 18 -11.19 1.54 -14.21
C THR A 18 -12.40 0.84 -14.83
N ALA A 19 -13.28 0.27 -14.02
CA ALA A 19 -14.52 -0.35 -14.47
C ALA A 19 -15.49 0.67 -15.09
N ALA A 20 -15.67 1.85 -14.46
CA ALA A 20 -16.52 2.91 -14.99
C ALA A 20 -16.01 3.43 -16.35
N ARG A 21 -14.70 3.65 -16.49
CA ARG A 21 -14.07 4.00 -17.77
C ARG A 21 -14.23 2.93 -18.86
N ALA A 22 -14.37 1.67 -18.47
CA ALA A 22 -14.68 0.58 -19.39
C ALA A 22 -16.17 0.50 -19.78
N GLY A 23 -17.00 1.45 -19.32
CA GLY A 23 -18.43 1.55 -19.65
C GLY A 23 -19.33 0.67 -18.77
N HIS A 24 -18.85 0.31 -17.57
CA HIS A 24 -19.70 -0.39 -16.59
C HIS A 24 -20.42 0.63 -15.70
N ASP A 25 -21.62 0.27 -15.25
CA ASP A 25 -22.35 0.99 -14.21
C ASP A 25 -21.81 0.57 -12.83
N VAL A 26 -21.12 1.47 -12.14
CA VAL A 26 -20.32 1.12 -10.96
C VAL A 26 -20.88 1.76 -9.69
N THR A 27 -21.18 0.91 -8.71
CA THR A 27 -21.47 1.34 -7.35
C THR A 27 -20.35 0.90 -6.41
N VAL A 28 -19.80 1.83 -5.63
CA VAL A 28 -18.88 1.51 -4.53
C VAL A 28 -19.65 1.52 -3.22
N ALA A 29 -19.63 0.41 -2.48
CA ALA A 29 -20.18 0.34 -1.14
C ALA A 29 -19.07 0.56 -0.10
N GLU A 30 -19.19 1.61 0.70
CA GLU A 30 -18.25 1.94 1.76
C GLU A 30 -18.96 1.91 3.12
N MET A 31 -18.39 1.17 4.08
CA MET A 31 -18.97 0.99 5.40
C MET A 31 -18.89 2.23 6.29
N THR A 32 -17.96 3.12 6.03
CA THR A 32 -17.71 4.34 6.80
C THR A 32 -18.34 5.58 6.13
N GLY A 33 -18.24 6.73 6.79
CA GLY A 33 -18.78 8.00 6.27
C GLY A 33 -17.88 8.74 5.27
N GLY A 34 -16.79 8.12 4.79
CA GLY A 34 -15.85 8.77 3.87
C GLY A 34 -14.89 7.79 3.23
N ILE A 35 -14.20 8.23 2.18
CA ILE A 35 -13.16 7.44 1.52
C ILE A 35 -11.93 7.27 2.42
N ALA A 36 -11.13 6.23 2.16
CA ALA A 36 -9.81 6.03 2.74
C ALA A 36 -9.72 5.80 4.26
N ASN A 37 -10.80 5.56 4.96
CA ASN A 37 -10.81 5.45 6.43
C ASN A 37 -10.11 4.20 7.01
N GLY A 38 -9.64 3.28 6.14
CA GLY A 38 -8.89 2.08 6.52
C GLY A 38 -7.38 2.22 6.30
N VAL A 39 -6.78 1.18 5.73
CA VAL A 39 -5.33 1.07 5.45
C VAL A 39 -4.81 2.22 4.59
N SER A 40 -5.64 2.74 3.69
CA SER A 40 -5.25 3.76 2.70
C SER A 40 -4.92 5.14 3.28
N SER A 41 -5.41 5.49 4.47
CA SER A 41 -5.03 6.73 5.17
C SER A 41 -3.84 6.57 6.13
N ARG A 42 -3.34 5.35 6.30
CA ARG A 42 -2.35 5.00 7.32
C ARG A 42 -1.14 4.32 6.71
N ASN A 43 -0.49 5.02 5.78
CA ASN A 43 0.66 4.54 5.01
C ASN A 43 1.77 5.60 4.98
N SER A 44 2.91 5.26 4.39
CA SER A 44 4.09 6.15 4.31
C SER A 44 4.01 7.16 3.15
N GLU A 45 2.95 7.16 2.34
CA GLU A 45 2.76 8.02 1.16
C GLU A 45 3.92 7.95 0.15
N VAL A 46 4.57 6.78 0.07
CA VAL A 46 5.72 6.56 -0.81
C VAL A 46 5.28 5.97 -2.15
N ILE A 47 5.70 6.60 -3.23
CA ILE A 47 5.69 6.01 -4.57
C ILE A 47 6.92 5.11 -4.68
N HIS A 48 6.72 3.81 -4.54
CA HIS A 48 7.80 2.83 -4.56
C HIS A 48 8.32 2.56 -5.97
N ALA A 49 9.65 2.40 -6.11
CA ALA A 49 10.25 2.07 -7.40
C ALA A 49 10.12 0.58 -7.80
N GLY A 50 10.01 -0.33 -6.82
CA GLY A 50 9.92 -1.78 -7.09
C GLY A 50 11.21 -2.56 -6.76
N LEU A 51 12.07 -2.05 -5.87
CA LEU A 51 13.44 -2.56 -5.64
C LEU A 51 13.48 -3.97 -5.04
N TYR A 52 12.55 -4.29 -4.11
CA TYR A 52 12.72 -5.40 -3.14
C TYR A 52 11.95 -6.67 -3.48
N TYR A 53 11.00 -6.61 -4.39
CA TYR A 53 10.06 -7.70 -4.60
C TYR A 53 10.67 -8.77 -5.48
N PRO A 54 10.50 -10.06 -5.16
CA PRO A 54 10.95 -11.13 -6.04
C PRO A 54 10.38 -10.96 -7.45
N THR A 55 11.20 -11.17 -8.46
CA THR A 55 10.77 -11.10 -9.87
C THR A 55 9.60 -12.06 -10.11
N ASP A 56 8.72 -11.72 -11.04
CA ASP A 56 7.50 -12.46 -11.40
C ASP A 56 6.37 -12.45 -10.37
N THR A 57 6.55 -11.80 -9.20
CA THR A 57 5.45 -11.58 -8.26
C THR A 57 4.51 -10.46 -8.75
N LEU A 58 3.26 -10.52 -8.30
CA LEU A 58 2.29 -9.43 -8.54
C LEU A 58 2.81 -8.10 -7.97
N ARG A 59 3.47 -8.14 -6.81
CA ARG A 59 4.08 -6.94 -6.20
C ARG A 59 5.15 -6.31 -7.10
N ALA A 60 6.06 -7.11 -7.67
CA ALA A 60 7.10 -6.59 -8.57
C ALA A 60 6.49 -5.98 -9.82
N ARG A 61 5.63 -6.75 -10.52
CA ARG A 61 4.99 -6.34 -11.76
C ARG A 61 4.15 -5.07 -11.60
N HIS A 62 3.23 -5.09 -10.62
CA HIS A 62 2.33 -3.97 -10.44
C HIS A 62 2.99 -2.75 -9.79
N CYS A 63 4.08 -2.91 -9.02
CA CYS A 63 4.80 -1.77 -8.47
C CYS A 63 5.51 -0.97 -9.58
N VAL A 64 6.26 -1.62 -10.43
CA VAL A 64 7.02 -0.94 -11.51
C VAL A 64 6.08 -0.31 -12.53
N ARG A 65 5.08 -1.08 -13.01
CA ARG A 65 4.09 -0.57 -13.95
C ARG A 65 3.21 0.50 -13.32
N GLY A 66 2.70 0.25 -12.12
CA GLY A 66 1.81 1.16 -11.39
C GLY A 66 2.48 2.47 -11.03
N ARG A 67 3.77 2.47 -10.72
CA ARG A 67 4.55 3.71 -10.48
C ARG A 67 4.52 4.62 -11.71
N ARG A 68 4.78 4.10 -12.91
CA ARG A 68 4.74 4.89 -14.15
C ARG A 68 3.35 5.48 -14.36
N MET A 69 2.31 4.63 -14.29
CA MET A 69 0.92 5.08 -14.39
C MET A 69 0.55 6.12 -13.32
N LEU A 70 1.08 5.97 -12.10
CA LEU A 70 0.77 6.87 -10.99
C LEU A 70 1.38 8.25 -11.19
N TYR A 71 2.64 8.35 -11.67
CA TYR A 71 3.24 9.64 -12.00
C TYR A 71 2.48 10.35 -13.14
N ASP A 72 2.11 9.62 -14.20
CA ASP A 72 1.32 10.17 -15.30
C ASP A 72 -0.06 10.65 -14.80
N PHE A 73 -0.71 9.87 -13.94
CA PHE A 73 -1.97 10.24 -13.30
C PHE A 73 -1.83 11.49 -12.43
N CYS A 74 -0.80 11.56 -11.61
CA CYS A 74 -0.56 12.73 -10.75
C CYS A 74 -0.37 14.01 -11.58
N LEU A 75 0.37 13.94 -12.68
CA LEU A 75 0.58 15.07 -13.57
C LEU A 75 -0.72 15.51 -14.24
N SER A 76 -1.50 14.58 -14.77
CA SER A 76 -2.74 14.88 -15.50
C SER A 76 -3.88 15.40 -14.61
N HIS A 77 -3.89 15.03 -13.32
CA HIS A 77 -4.95 15.39 -12.37
C HIS A 77 -4.51 16.41 -11.30
N GLY A 78 -3.31 16.98 -11.44
CA GLY A 78 -2.80 17.96 -10.48
C GLY A 78 -2.63 17.40 -9.06
N VAL A 79 -2.42 16.09 -8.92
CA VAL A 79 -2.18 15.46 -7.61
C VAL A 79 -0.79 15.84 -7.10
N PRO A 80 -0.67 16.44 -5.89
CA PRO A 80 0.63 16.80 -5.34
C PRO A 80 1.50 15.58 -5.15
N HIS A 81 2.69 15.61 -5.75
CA HIS A 81 3.69 14.55 -5.63
C HIS A 81 5.10 15.12 -5.82
N ARG A 82 6.10 14.39 -5.40
CA ARG A 82 7.50 14.77 -5.57
C ARG A 82 8.37 13.54 -5.79
N LYS A 83 9.09 13.51 -6.90
CA LYS A 83 10.12 12.51 -7.20
C LYS A 83 11.40 12.88 -6.45
N CYS A 84 11.44 12.70 -5.13
CA CYS A 84 12.56 13.09 -4.27
C CYS A 84 13.72 12.08 -4.26
N GLY A 85 13.46 10.87 -4.76
CA GLY A 85 14.44 9.79 -4.74
C GLY A 85 14.60 9.12 -3.37
N LYS A 86 15.35 8.02 -3.36
CA LYS A 86 15.63 7.22 -2.17
C LYS A 86 17.06 6.69 -2.19
N LEU A 87 17.71 6.72 -1.04
CA LEU A 87 18.95 6.02 -0.76
C LEU A 87 18.67 4.79 0.09
N VAL A 88 18.98 3.59 -0.42
CA VAL A 88 19.05 2.36 0.38
C VAL A 88 20.46 2.23 0.88
N VAL A 89 20.67 2.45 2.18
CA VAL A 89 22.00 2.67 2.75
C VAL A 89 22.58 1.44 3.44
N ALA A 90 23.89 1.28 3.34
CA ALA A 90 24.69 0.28 4.05
C ALA A 90 25.65 0.96 5.02
N THR A 91 25.65 0.55 6.28
CA THR A 91 26.52 1.06 7.35
C THR A 91 27.64 0.08 7.69
N SER A 92 27.59 -1.13 7.14
CA SER A 92 28.62 -2.18 7.29
C SER A 92 28.86 -2.94 5.98
N PRO A 93 30.00 -3.66 5.84
CA PRO A 93 30.25 -4.49 4.67
C PRO A 93 29.18 -5.58 4.43
N ALA A 94 28.64 -6.16 5.49
CA ALA A 94 27.58 -7.17 5.38
C ALA A 94 26.27 -6.55 4.84
N GLU A 95 25.97 -5.31 5.22
CA GLU A 95 24.82 -4.58 4.67
C GLU A 95 25.07 -4.16 3.22
N LEU A 96 26.30 -3.80 2.85
CA LEU A 96 26.65 -3.44 1.47
C LEU A 96 26.38 -4.59 0.51
N ALA A 97 26.76 -5.83 0.87
CA ALA A 97 26.43 -7.02 0.08
C ALA A 97 24.91 -7.24 -0.09
N LYS A 98 24.11 -6.90 0.94
CA LYS A 98 22.64 -6.93 0.82
C LYS A 98 22.12 -5.85 -0.13
N VAL A 99 22.69 -4.64 -0.08
CA VAL A 99 22.31 -3.54 -1.01
C VAL A 99 22.67 -3.89 -2.45
N GLU A 100 23.81 -4.54 -2.69
CA GLU A 100 24.18 -5.06 -4.01
C GLU A 100 23.16 -6.10 -4.51
N THR A 101 22.71 -7.02 -3.65
CA THR A 101 21.64 -7.97 -3.99
C THR A 101 20.35 -7.25 -4.36
N ILE A 102 19.97 -6.19 -3.61
CA ILE A 102 18.80 -5.36 -3.91
C ILE A 102 18.97 -4.66 -5.27
N SER A 103 20.17 -4.19 -5.60
CA SER A 103 20.47 -3.58 -6.90
C SER A 103 20.23 -4.55 -8.06
N VAL A 104 20.73 -5.78 -7.94
CA VAL A 104 20.49 -6.85 -8.94
C VAL A 104 18.99 -7.16 -9.07
N GLN A 105 18.29 -7.26 -7.94
CA GLN A 105 16.84 -7.51 -7.93
C GLN A 105 16.07 -6.35 -8.60
N ALA A 106 16.45 -5.10 -8.34
CA ALA A 106 15.85 -3.93 -8.95
C ALA A 106 16.01 -3.92 -10.47
N GLN A 107 17.19 -4.28 -10.97
CA GLN A 107 17.46 -4.41 -12.41
C GLN A 107 16.61 -5.52 -13.04
N ALA A 108 16.53 -6.68 -12.40
CA ALA A 108 15.68 -7.79 -12.85
C ALA A 108 14.19 -7.40 -12.92
N ASN A 109 13.73 -6.53 -12.03
CA ASN A 109 12.36 -5.99 -12.01
C ASN A 109 12.14 -4.86 -13.04
N GLY A 110 13.17 -4.41 -13.76
CA GLY A 110 13.08 -3.32 -14.73
C GLY A 110 12.92 -1.93 -14.08
N VAL A 111 13.50 -1.73 -12.89
CA VAL A 111 13.53 -0.42 -12.23
C VAL A 111 14.62 0.44 -12.88
N GLU A 112 14.23 1.62 -13.35
CA GLU A 112 15.12 2.52 -14.10
C GLU A 112 16.00 3.36 -13.18
N GLY A 113 17.18 3.72 -13.68
CA GLY A 113 18.06 4.73 -13.11
C GLY A 113 18.68 4.39 -11.75
N THR A 114 18.59 3.14 -11.30
CA THR A 114 19.23 2.71 -10.04
C THR A 114 20.76 2.65 -10.21
N GLU A 115 21.48 3.16 -9.21
CA GLU A 115 22.95 3.24 -9.23
C GLU A 115 23.52 2.91 -7.85
N MET A 116 24.55 2.05 -7.82
CA MET A 116 25.37 1.83 -6.62
C MET A 116 26.35 2.97 -6.46
N ILE A 117 26.31 3.67 -5.33
CA ILE A 117 27.20 4.81 -5.02
C ILE A 117 27.98 4.58 -3.74
N GLY A 118 29.20 5.10 -3.68
CA GLY A 118 30.03 5.05 -2.47
C GLY A 118 29.54 6.00 -1.38
N GLY A 119 29.95 5.75 -0.13
CA GLY A 119 29.54 6.55 1.03
C GLY A 119 29.84 8.04 0.91
N ASN A 120 30.95 8.43 0.24
CA ASN A 120 31.27 9.84 -0.01
C ASN A 120 30.24 10.51 -0.93
N ALA A 121 29.82 9.85 -1.99
CA ALA A 121 28.81 10.34 -2.90
C ALA A 121 27.44 10.43 -2.21
N ALA A 122 27.08 9.43 -1.40
CA ALA A 122 25.85 9.45 -0.60
C ALA A 122 25.84 10.62 0.40
N ARG A 123 26.97 10.89 1.08
CA ARG A 123 27.10 12.05 1.99
C ARG A 123 27.09 13.41 1.26
N ALA A 124 27.58 13.45 0.03
CA ALA A 124 27.46 14.68 -0.77
C ALA A 124 26.01 14.99 -1.14
N MET A 125 25.14 13.95 -1.25
CA MET A 125 23.71 14.11 -1.47
C MET A 125 22.95 14.48 -0.18
N GLU A 126 23.35 13.91 0.98
CA GLU A 126 22.70 14.05 2.28
C GLU A 126 23.77 14.17 3.38
N GLY A 127 24.09 15.41 3.78
CA GLY A 127 25.25 15.73 4.62
C GLY A 127 25.30 15.04 5.98
N GLU A 128 24.17 14.79 6.59
CA GLU A 128 24.04 14.14 7.90
C GLU A 128 24.11 12.60 7.84
N LEU A 129 24.15 12.03 6.62
CA LEU A 129 24.11 10.59 6.40
C LEU A 129 25.47 9.94 6.72
N SER A 130 25.45 8.88 7.53
CA SER A 130 26.59 8.01 7.80
C SER A 130 26.39 6.65 7.16
N CYS A 131 27.13 6.36 6.08
CA CYS A 131 27.10 5.07 5.40
C CYS A 131 28.42 4.82 4.66
N ILE A 132 28.69 3.55 4.33
CA ILE A 132 29.84 3.15 3.50
C ILE A 132 29.49 3.04 2.01
N GLY A 133 28.19 2.92 1.69
CA GLY A 133 27.66 2.87 0.33
C GLY A 133 26.15 2.87 0.34
N ALA A 134 25.57 3.09 -0.82
CA ALA A 134 24.10 3.10 -0.99
C ALA A 134 23.69 2.71 -2.41
N LEU A 135 22.45 2.25 -2.55
CA LEU A 135 21.74 2.19 -3.82
C LEU A 135 20.90 3.45 -3.97
N TRP A 136 21.22 4.27 -4.94
CA TRP A 136 20.40 5.41 -5.36
C TRP A 136 19.23 4.94 -6.22
N SER A 137 18.02 5.38 -5.90
CA SER A 137 16.79 5.09 -6.64
C SER A 137 16.05 6.40 -6.96
N PRO A 138 16.29 7.01 -8.13
CA PRO A 138 15.71 8.29 -8.52
C PRO A 138 14.19 8.22 -8.73
N GLU A 139 13.67 7.04 -9.10
CA GLU A 139 12.26 6.84 -9.43
C GLU A 139 11.34 6.72 -8.21
N THR A 140 11.90 6.65 -7.01
CA THR A 140 11.11 6.69 -5.76
C THR A 140 10.66 8.12 -5.47
N GLY A 141 9.44 8.28 -4.96
CA GLY A 141 8.89 9.59 -4.61
C GLY A 141 7.89 9.53 -3.47
N ILE A 142 7.23 10.65 -3.24
CA ILE A 142 6.13 10.81 -2.28
C ILE A 142 4.93 11.44 -2.97
N ILE A 143 3.76 11.20 -2.41
CA ILE A 143 2.47 11.64 -2.96
C ILE A 143 1.53 12.08 -1.83
N ASP A 144 0.68 13.06 -2.09
CA ASP A 144 -0.51 13.28 -1.28
C ASP A 144 -1.54 12.19 -1.63
N SER A 145 -1.56 11.15 -0.79
CA SER A 145 -2.42 9.99 -1.01
C SER A 145 -3.91 10.33 -0.94
N HIS A 146 -4.29 11.33 -0.14
CA HIS A 146 -5.67 11.77 -0.03
C HIS A 146 -6.14 12.49 -1.31
N SER A 147 -5.34 13.44 -1.81
CA SER A 147 -5.60 14.10 -3.08
C SER A 147 -5.67 13.11 -4.25
N TYR A 148 -4.81 12.08 -4.23
CA TYR A 148 -4.85 11.00 -5.22
C TYR A 148 -6.20 10.25 -5.19
N MET A 149 -6.66 9.84 -4.01
CA MET A 149 -7.92 9.12 -3.88
C MET A 149 -9.13 9.98 -4.23
N ARG A 150 -9.08 11.29 -3.95
CA ARG A 150 -10.12 12.24 -4.39
C ARG A 150 -10.16 12.37 -5.91
N ALA A 151 -9.01 12.39 -6.58
CA ALA A 151 -8.96 12.42 -8.05
C ALA A 151 -9.51 11.14 -8.67
N LEU A 152 -9.22 9.96 -8.06
CA LEU A 152 -9.83 8.68 -8.48
C LEU A 152 -11.35 8.69 -8.32
N TRP A 153 -11.85 9.25 -7.23
CA TRP A 153 -13.29 9.41 -6.99
C TRP A 153 -13.92 10.36 -8.02
N GLY A 154 -13.31 11.52 -8.27
CA GLY A 154 -13.80 12.46 -9.30
C GLY A 154 -13.93 11.80 -10.68
N GLU A 155 -12.90 11.06 -11.14
CA GLU A 155 -13.00 10.33 -12.41
C GLU A 155 -14.07 9.21 -12.39
N LEU A 156 -14.30 8.57 -11.24
CA LEU A 156 -15.41 7.62 -11.11
C LEU A 156 -16.76 8.30 -11.36
N GLU A 157 -17.00 9.45 -10.72
CA GLU A 157 -18.25 10.24 -10.89
C GLU A 157 -18.39 10.81 -12.30
N ASP A 158 -17.30 11.29 -12.91
CA ASP A 158 -17.28 11.78 -14.29
C ASP A 158 -17.71 10.70 -15.30
N HIS A 159 -17.53 9.43 -14.95
CA HIS A 159 -17.96 8.27 -15.75
C HIS A 159 -19.26 7.63 -15.25
N GLY A 160 -20.04 8.35 -14.42
CA GLY A 160 -21.36 7.95 -13.96
C GLY A 160 -21.38 6.95 -12.79
N GLY A 161 -20.21 6.60 -12.22
CA GLY A 161 -20.16 5.77 -11.03
C GLY A 161 -20.50 6.54 -9.74
N MET A 162 -20.82 5.83 -8.67
CA MET A 162 -21.21 6.44 -7.39
C MET A 162 -20.62 5.71 -6.19
N ILE A 163 -20.52 6.41 -5.05
CA ILE A 163 -20.16 5.81 -3.75
C ILE A 163 -21.36 5.90 -2.80
N ALA A 164 -21.77 4.75 -2.29
CA ALA A 164 -22.73 4.65 -1.19
C ALA A 164 -21.96 4.54 0.13
N PHE A 165 -21.94 5.62 0.90
CA PHE A 165 -21.33 5.66 2.22
C PHE A 165 -22.24 5.08 3.31
N GLN A 166 -21.66 4.65 4.44
CA GLN A 166 -22.36 4.04 5.58
C GLN A 166 -23.18 2.81 5.15
N THR A 167 -22.69 2.10 4.14
CA THR A 167 -23.38 0.98 3.48
C THR A 167 -22.52 -0.29 3.56
N PRO A 168 -22.39 -0.90 4.76
CA PRO A 168 -21.65 -2.15 4.91
C PRO A 168 -22.36 -3.30 4.18
N VAL A 169 -21.58 -4.13 3.48
CA VAL A 169 -22.08 -5.37 2.90
C VAL A 169 -22.11 -6.45 3.97
N GLU A 170 -23.29 -7.03 4.20
CA GLU A 170 -23.51 -8.02 5.26
C GLU A 170 -23.42 -9.46 4.71
N ARG A 171 -24.05 -9.72 3.57
CA ARG A 171 -24.12 -11.05 2.97
C ARG A 171 -24.24 -10.95 1.45
N MET A 172 -23.71 -11.94 0.75
CA MET A 172 -23.84 -12.06 -0.70
C MET A 172 -24.12 -13.51 -1.09
N SER A 173 -25.00 -13.69 -2.09
CA SER A 173 -25.26 -14.99 -2.72
C SER A 173 -25.37 -14.85 -4.23
N PHE A 174 -24.86 -15.83 -4.97
CA PHE A 174 -25.06 -15.87 -6.43
C PHE A 174 -26.39 -16.53 -6.74
N ARG A 175 -27.30 -15.76 -7.34
CA ARG A 175 -28.62 -16.23 -7.84
C ARG A 175 -28.64 -15.97 -9.34
N ALA A 176 -28.29 -16.96 -10.12
CA ALA A 176 -28.08 -16.79 -11.55
C ALA A 176 -29.21 -15.97 -12.22
N PRO A 177 -28.88 -14.95 -13.03
CA PRO A 177 -27.53 -14.60 -13.47
C PRO A 177 -26.82 -13.53 -12.63
N HIS A 178 -27.33 -13.12 -11.46
CA HIS A 178 -26.88 -11.99 -10.68
C HIS A 178 -26.38 -12.36 -9.27
N TRP A 179 -25.58 -11.47 -8.71
CA TRP A 179 -25.21 -11.43 -7.29
C TRP A 179 -26.27 -10.70 -6.50
N HIS A 180 -26.93 -11.36 -5.58
CA HIS A 180 -27.84 -10.75 -4.60
C HIS A 180 -27.03 -10.30 -3.39
N VAL A 181 -26.97 -8.99 -3.12
CA VAL A 181 -26.15 -8.39 -2.08
C VAL A 181 -27.04 -7.72 -1.05
N GLN A 182 -26.86 -8.09 0.22
CA GLN A 182 -27.54 -7.49 1.37
C GLN A 182 -26.65 -6.44 2.01
N PHE A 183 -27.20 -5.26 2.16
CA PHE A 183 -26.53 -4.11 2.79
C PHE A 183 -27.19 -3.82 4.14
N GLY A 184 -26.35 -3.49 5.13
CA GLY A 184 -26.74 -2.94 6.41
C GLY A 184 -26.53 -1.42 6.45
N GLY A 185 -26.35 -0.91 7.68
CA GLY A 185 -26.02 0.49 7.93
C GLY A 185 -27.25 1.38 7.99
N ARG A 186 -27.14 2.63 7.51
CA ARG A 186 -28.18 3.65 7.67
C ARG A 186 -29.45 3.35 6.90
N GLU A 187 -29.32 2.78 5.72
CA GLU A 187 -30.44 2.43 4.83
C GLU A 187 -30.27 0.97 4.39
N PRO A 188 -30.65 0.00 5.23
CA PRO A 188 -30.51 -1.40 4.90
C PRO A 188 -31.41 -1.79 3.73
N GLY A 189 -30.90 -2.68 2.88
CA GLY A 189 -31.63 -3.14 1.69
C GLY A 189 -30.89 -4.27 0.98
N ALA A 190 -31.44 -4.70 -0.14
CA ALA A 190 -30.79 -5.69 -0.99
C ALA A 190 -30.93 -5.28 -2.46
N PHE A 191 -29.84 -5.47 -3.22
CA PHE A 191 -29.76 -5.15 -4.64
C PHE A 191 -29.02 -6.26 -5.39
N ASP A 192 -29.31 -6.37 -6.67
CA ASP A 192 -28.68 -7.31 -7.57
C ASP A 192 -27.60 -6.64 -8.43
N PHE A 193 -26.48 -7.33 -8.60
CA PHE A 193 -25.34 -6.87 -9.41
C PHE A 193 -24.87 -7.97 -10.37
N ASP A 194 -24.35 -7.58 -11.51
CA ASP A 194 -23.77 -8.52 -12.48
C ASP A 194 -22.42 -9.07 -12.00
N ALA A 195 -21.63 -8.24 -11.33
CA ALA A 195 -20.29 -8.56 -10.87
C ALA A 195 -19.98 -7.91 -9.52
N VAL A 196 -19.11 -8.55 -8.72
CA VAL A 196 -18.70 -8.07 -7.40
C VAL A 196 -17.18 -8.12 -7.24
N ILE A 197 -16.62 -7.05 -6.71
CA ILE A 197 -15.19 -6.95 -6.37
C ILE A 197 -15.05 -6.63 -4.88
N ASN A 198 -14.48 -7.57 -4.14
CA ASN A 198 -14.18 -7.40 -2.73
C ASN A 198 -12.79 -6.75 -2.56
N SER A 199 -12.75 -5.46 -2.29
CA SER A 199 -11.55 -4.66 -1.97
C SER A 199 -11.59 -4.09 -0.54
N ALA A 200 -12.24 -4.82 0.39
CA ALA A 200 -12.52 -4.38 1.76
C ALA A 200 -11.30 -4.36 2.71
N GLY A 201 -10.07 -4.47 2.20
CA GLY A 201 -8.84 -4.32 2.98
C GLY A 201 -8.77 -5.31 4.16
N LEU A 202 -8.72 -4.83 5.40
CA LEU A 202 -8.72 -5.67 6.62
C LEU A 202 -10.00 -6.50 6.76
N GLY A 203 -11.12 -6.06 6.20
CA GLY A 203 -12.41 -6.77 6.21
C GLY A 203 -12.56 -7.83 5.12
N ALA A 204 -11.64 -7.94 4.17
CA ALA A 204 -11.82 -8.75 2.96
C ALA A 204 -12.04 -10.24 3.26
N GLN A 205 -11.29 -10.83 4.18
CA GLN A 205 -11.44 -12.23 4.57
C GLN A 205 -12.76 -12.49 5.31
N ALA A 206 -13.15 -11.59 6.21
CA ALA A 206 -14.41 -11.70 6.94
C ALA A 206 -15.60 -11.62 5.98
N LEU A 207 -15.54 -10.74 4.99
CA LEU A 207 -16.56 -10.62 3.95
C LEU A 207 -16.61 -11.87 3.06
N ALA A 208 -15.46 -12.39 2.62
CA ALA A 208 -15.41 -13.59 1.80
C ALA A 208 -16.06 -14.81 2.50
N ARG A 209 -15.95 -14.94 3.82
CA ARG A 209 -16.62 -15.98 4.61
C ARG A 209 -18.13 -15.82 4.69
N ARG A 210 -18.67 -14.65 4.37
CA ARG A 210 -20.13 -14.37 4.34
C ARG A 210 -20.75 -14.54 2.95
N ILE A 211 -19.92 -14.88 1.95
CA ILE A 211 -20.40 -15.21 0.60
C ILE A 211 -20.92 -16.62 0.63
N GLU A 212 -22.21 -16.82 0.32
CA GLU A 212 -22.82 -18.12 0.26
C GLU A 212 -22.15 -19.00 -0.80
N GLY A 213 -21.72 -20.21 -0.40
CA GLY A 213 -21.04 -21.14 -1.28
C GLY A 213 -19.56 -20.84 -1.57
N TYR A 214 -18.96 -19.77 -1.02
CA TYR A 214 -17.54 -19.53 -1.21
C TYR A 214 -16.70 -20.61 -0.49
N PRO A 215 -15.70 -21.20 -1.16
CA PRO A 215 -14.90 -22.26 -0.56
C PRO A 215 -14.08 -21.74 0.63
N ALA A 216 -14.41 -22.15 1.84
CA ALA A 216 -13.76 -21.67 3.06
C ALA A 216 -12.24 -21.88 3.06
N ALA A 217 -11.76 -22.96 2.44
CA ALA A 217 -10.33 -23.27 2.31
C ALA A 217 -9.57 -22.27 1.40
N GLN A 218 -10.27 -21.50 0.58
CA GLN A 218 -9.67 -20.49 -0.29
C GLN A 218 -9.63 -19.09 0.35
N VAL A 219 -10.22 -18.91 1.53
CA VAL A 219 -10.07 -17.68 2.28
C VAL A 219 -8.76 -17.74 3.05
N PRO A 220 -7.75 -16.94 2.65
CA PRO A 220 -6.48 -16.95 3.36
C PRO A 220 -6.65 -16.41 4.78
N ARG A 221 -5.71 -16.75 5.65
CA ARG A 221 -5.70 -16.14 6.98
C ARG A 221 -5.37 -14.65 6.88
N LEU A 222 -5.87 -13.87 7.83
CA LEU A 222 -5.49 -12.48 8.04
C LEU A 222 -4.55 -12.42 9.26
N VAL A 223 -3.40 -11.78 9.09
CA VAL A 223 -2.47 -11.47 10.16
C VAL A 223 -2.26 -9.96 10.21
N LEU A 224 -2.42 -9.35 11.37
CA LEU A 224 -2.37 -7.91 11.53
C LEU A 224 -0.92 -7.47 11.83
N GLY A 225 -0.29 -6.83 10.84
CA GLY A 225 1.05 -6.28 10.98
C GLY A 225 1.01 -4.76 11.19
N LYS A 226 0.98 -4.31 12.44
CA LYS A 226 0.99 -2.88 12.78
C LYS A 226 2.38 -2.30 12.53
N GLY A 227 2.41 -1.08 12.00
CA GLY A 227 3.60 -0.28 11.84
C GLY A 227 3.43 1.06 12.51
N ASN A 228 4.32 1.39 13.45
CA ASN A 228 4.28 2.63 14.19
C ASN A 228 5.20 3.68 13.53
N TYR A 229 4.79 4.93 13.59
CA TYR A 229 5.56 6.06 13.08
C TYR A 229 5.83 7.08 14.17
N PHE A 230 7.02 7.69 14.10
CA PHE A 230 7.42 8.82 14.94
C PHE A 230 7.76 10.01 14.07
N GLY A 231 7.17 11.16 14.37
CA GLY A 231 7.52 12.43 13.78
C GLY A 231 8.83 12.98 14.37
N TYR A 232 9.55 13.77 13.59
CA TYR A 232 10.74 14.47 14.03
C TYR A 232 10.44 15.92 14.38
N ALA A 233 10.70 16.31 15.63
CA ALA A 233 10.41 17.66 16.13
C ALA A 233 11.54 18.68 15.85
N GLY A 234 12.53 18.35 15.03
CA GLY A 234 13.65 19.22 14.65
C GLY A 234 13.57 19.74 13.22
N ARG A 235 14.63 20.44 12.79
CA ARG A 235 14.78 20.80 11.38
C ARG A 235 15.11 19.55 10.56
N PRO A 236 14.46 19.36 9.40
CA PRO A 236 14.74 18.20 8.55
C PRO A 236 16.22 18.10 8.19
N ALA A 237 16.81 16.95 8.47
CA ALA A 237 18.22 16.63 8.17
C ALA A 237 18.39 16.04 6.77
N PHE A 238 17.31 15.52 6.17
CA PHE A 238 17.32 14.87 4.88
C PHE A 238 16.29 15.47 3.93
N SER A 239 16.63 15.48 2.66
CA SER A 239 15.77 15.93 1.55
C SER A 239 15.24 14.77 0.70
N ARG A 240 15.77 13.56 0.91
CA ARG A 240 15.45 12.30 0.25
C ARG A 240 14.98 11.27 1.26
N LEU A 241 14.40 10.18 0.76
CA LEU A 241 14.04 9.05 1.60
C LEU A 241 15.30 8.24 1.92
N ILE A 242 15.52 7.91 3.20
CA ILE A 242 16.65 7.10 3.65
C ILE A 242 16.14 5.77 4.19
N TYR A 243 16.53 4.69 3.56
CA TYR A 243 16.12 3.35 3.94
C TYR A 243 17.34 2.53 4.33
N PRO A 244 17.49 2.08 5.59
CA PRO A 244 18.49 1.07 5.93
C PRO A 244 18.16 -0.25 5.24
N THR A 245 19.12 -1.17 5.21
CA THR A 245 18.88 -2.52 4.71
C THR A 245 17.80 -3.23 5.50
N PRO A 246 16.94 -4.03 4.84
CA PRO A 246 15.99 -4.87 5.55
C PRO A 246 16.68 -5.79 6.57
N ILE A 247 16.09 -5.88 7.76
CA ILE A 247 16.48 -6.85 8.79
C ILE A 247 15.46 -7.98 8.85
N ASP A 248 15.83 -9.12 9.42
CA ASP A 248 14.92 -10.25 9.56
C ASP A 248 13.63 -9.83 10.27
N GLY A 249 12.49 -10.04 9.59
CA GLY A 249 11.16 -9.66 10.07
C GLY A 249 10.71 -8.23 9.81
N GLY A 250 11.55 -7.34 9.23
CA GLY A 250 11.15 -5.95 8.98
C GLY A 250 12.04 -5.20 8.01
N LEU A 251 11.55 -4.04 7.53
CA LEU A 251 12.26 -3.18 6.57
C LEU A 251 13.26 -2.20 7.23
N GLY A 252 13.49 -2.29 8.56
CA GLY A 252 14.23 -1.26 9.29
C GLY A 252 13.38 -0.01 9.55
N VAL A 253 13.94 0.98 10.25
CA VAL A 253 13.29 2.28 10.50
C VAL A 253 13.71 3.25 9.42
N HIS A 254 12.79 3.56 8.52
CA HIS A 254 13.03 4.45 7.38
C HIS A 254 12.87 5.92 7.75
N VAL A 255 13.53 6.82 7.02
CA VAL A 255 13.14 8.23 6.91
C VAL A 255 12.17 8.36 5.76
N THR A 256 10.99 8.87 6.03
CA THR A 256 10.03 9.34 5.03
C THR A 256 9.82 10.84 5.18
N LEU A 257 9.34 11.46 4.12
CA LEU A 257 9.04 12.89 4.07
C LEU A 257 7.57 13.08 3.73
N ASP A 258 6.94 14.09 4.33
CA ASP A 258 5.64 14.56 3.83
C ASP A 258 5.83 15.61 2.70
N MET A 259 4.72 16.06 2.13
CA MET A 259 4.76 17.06 1.05
C MET A 259 5.33 18.42 1.49
N ALA A 260 5.30 18.72 2.80
CA ALA A 260 5.92 19.91 3.39
C ALA A 260 7.42 19.71 3.73
N GLY A 261 7.97 18.52 3.50
CA GLY A 261 9.36 18.17 3.80
C GLY A 261 9.63 17.82 5.26
N ARG A 262 8.61 17.64 6.10
CA ARG A 262 8.78 17.18 7.48
C ARG A 262 9.18 15.71 7.47
N MET A 263 10.11 15.37 8.37
CA MET A 263 10.62 14.02 8.50
C MET A 263 9.75 13.17 9.43
N ARG A 264 9.57 11.93 9.05
CA ARG A 264 8.91 10.88 9.82
C ARG A 264 9.74 9.62 9.76
N PHE A 265 9.80 8.91 10.87
CA PHE A 265 10.53 7.64 10.98
C PHE A 265 9.57 6.48 11.12
N GLY A 266 9.87 5.37 10.45
CA GLY A 266 9.06 4.17 10.46
C GLY A 266 8.66 3.72 9.05
N PRO A 267 7.80 2.70 9.00
CA PRO A 267 7.26 2.02 10.16
C PRO A 267 8.18 0.92 10.71
N ASP A 268 7.99 0.59 11.98
CA ASP A 268 8.44 -0.69 12.52
C ASP A 268 7.46 -1.84 12.18
N VAL A 269 7.61 -2.98 12.83
CA VAL A 269 6.65 -4.09 12.76
C VAL A 269 6.28 -4.53 14.18
N GLU A 270 4.98 -4.51 14.45
CA GLU A 270 4.35 -5.01 15.65
C GLU A 270 3.21 -5.94 15.25
N TRP A 271 3.24 -7.19 15.73
CA TRP A 271 2.18 -8.14 15.48
C TRP A 271 1.09 -7.96 16.52
N VAL A 272 -0.15 -7.72 16.07
CA VAL A 272 -1.29 -7.46 16.97
C VAL A 272 -2.43 -8.44 16.68
N SER A 273 -3.27 -8.70 17.70
CA SER A 273 -4.44 -9.58 17.58
C SER A 273 -5.72 -8.83 17.20
N GLU A 274 -5.74 -7.52 17.38
CA GLU A 274 -6.89 -6.65 17.11
C GLU A 274 -6.43 -5.30 16.53
N GLU A 275 -7.37 -4.55 15.97
CA GLU A 275 -7.11 -3.23 15.42
C GLU A 275 -6.94 -2.21 16.55
N ASN A 276 -5.69 -1.87 16.85
CA ASN A 276 -5.32 -0.83 17.79
C ASN A 276 -4.29 0.11 17.15
N TYR A 277 -4.67 1.36 16.98
CA TYR A 277 -3.86 2.39 16.31
C TYR A 277 -3.07 3.29 17.26
N ALA A 278 -3.09 3.06 18.58
CA ALA A 278 -2.28 3.83 19.53
C ALA A 278 -0.79 3.54 19.32
N VAL A 279 0.03 4.58 19.33
CA VAL A 279 1.50 4.48 19.25
C VAL A 279 2.06 4.56 20.66
N ASP A 280 2.78 3.51 21.08
CA ASP A 280 3.45 3.49 22.38
C ASP A 280 4.76 4.31 22.33
N GLN A 281 4.85 5.35 23.18
CA GLN A 281 6.01 6.21 23.29
C GLN A 281 7.30 5.44 23.63
N SER A 282 7.21 4.36 24.40
CA SER A 282 8.39 3.57 24.82
C SER A 282 9.12 2.91 23.63
N ARG A 283 8.45 2.76 22.50
CA ARG A 283 9.06 2.23 21.27
C ARG A 283 10.12 3.17 20.68
N ALA A 284 10.11 4.46 21.07
CA ALA A 284 11.08 5.44 20.59
C ALA A 284 12.53 5.01 20.84
N ASP A 285 12.83 4.33 21.95
CA ASP A 285 14.19 3.88 22.26
C ASP A 285 14.75 2.96 21.16
N SER A 286 13.92 2.04 20.65
CA SER A 286 14.31 1.17 19.56
C SER A 286 14.48 1.91 18.23
N PHE A 287 13.73 3.00 18.03
CA PHE A 287 13.87 3.87 16.86
C PHE A 287 15.17 4.65 16.93
N TYR A 288 15.51 5.28 18.07
CA TYR A 288 16.78 5.98 18.26
C TYR A 288 17.97 5.06 17.93
N ALA A 289 17.98 3.85 18.49
CA ALA A 289 19.07 2.89 18.25
C ALA A 289 19.25 2.58 16.77
N ARG A 290 18.15 2.37 16.03
CA ARG A 290 18.19 2.03 14.60
C ARG A 290 18.53 3.23 13.72
N ILE A 291 17.95 4.40 13.99
CA ILE A 291 18.20 5.61 13.18
C ILE A 291 19.66 6.05 13.33
N ARG A 292 20.22 5.98 14.53
CA ARG A 292 21.60 6.38 14.80
C ARG A 292 22.65 5.53 14.08
N THR A 293 22.29 4.38 13.54
CA THR A 293 23.22 3.61 12.69
C THR A 293 23.57 4.36 11.39
N TYR A 294 22.61 5.11 10.82
CA TYR A 294 22.81 5.88 9.59
C TYR A 294 22.73 7.40 9.79
N TRP A 295 22.22 7.87 10.94
CA TRP A 295 22.24 9.27 11.37
C TRP A 295 22.68 9.40 12.82
N PRO A 296 24.01 9.33 13.09
CA PRO A 296 24.54 9.42 14.46
C PRO A 296 24.17 10.73 15.18
N GLY A 297 23.96 11.82 14.42
CA GLY A 297 23.63 13.14 14.94
C GLY A 297 22.17 13.32 15.41
N LEU A 298 21.32 12.28 15.38
CA LEU A 298 19.93 12.39 15.84
C LEU A 298 19.88 12.78 17.33
N PRO A 299 19.35 14.00 17.69
CA PRO A 299 19.29 14.46 19.08
C PRO A 299 18.28 13.65 19.91
N ASP A 300 18.56 13.52 21.22
CA ASP A 300 17.61 12.92 22.15
C ASP A 300 16.33 13.74 22.29
N GLY A 301 15.23 13.08 22.61
CA GLY A 301 13.94 13.73 22.90
C GLY A 301 13.22 14.33 21.67
N THR A 302 13.71 14.06 20.44
CA THR A 302 13.14 14.65 19.22
C THR A 302 12.14 13.78 18.49
N LEU A 303 12.00 12.50 18.88
CA LEU A 303 11.01 11.58 18.33
C LEU A 303 9.69 11.69 19.10
N VAL A 304 8.63 12.03 18.40
CA VAL A 304 7.28 12.19 18.94
C VAL A 304 6.36 11.16 18.28
N PRO A 305 5.54 10.41 19.04
CA PRO A 305 4.55 9.51 18.43
C PRO A 305 3.70 10.24 17.41
N ASP A 306 3.54 9.64 16.24
CA ASP A 306 2.72 10.20 15.17
C ASP A 306 1.49 9.31 14.98
N TYR A 307 1.45 8.47 13.98
CA TYR A 307 0.35 7.53 13.75
C TYR A 307 0.85 6.10 13.56
N SER A 308 -0.08 5.18 13.48
CA SER A 308 0.20 3.80 13.08
C SER A 308 -0.74 3.34 11.97
N GLY A 309 -0.30 2.35 11.20
CA GLY A 309 -1.12 1.66 10.21
C GLY A 309 -1.08 0.16 10.41
N ILE A 310 -2.14 -0.55 10.07
CA ILE A 310 -2.22 -2.01 10.17
C ILE A 310 -2.27 -2.61 8.77
N ARG A 311 -1.31 -3.49 8.47
CA ARG A 311 -1.20 -4.16 7.17
C ARG A 311 -1.97 -5.47 7.20
N PRO A 312 -2.83 -5.76 6.17
CA PRO A 312 -3.52 -7.03 6.03
C PRO A 312 -2.60 -8.12 5.50
N LYS A 313 -1.71 -8.65 6.35
CA LYS A 313 -0.75 -9.67 5.94
C LYS A 313 -1.38 -11.05 5.81
N LEU A 314 -0.86 -11.85 4.88
CA LEU A 314 -1.26 -13.25 4.69
C LEU A 314 -0.34 -14.24 5.40
N ARG A 315 0.81 -13.77 5.89
CA ARG A 315 1.82 -14.54 6.63
C ARG A 315 2.23 -13.84 7.91
N GLY A 316 2.53 -14.64 8.92
CA GLY A 316 2.97 -14.17 10.23
C GLY A 316 4.48 -14.04 10.35
N PRO A 317 4.98 -13.81 11.59
CA PRO A 317 6.41 -13.71 11.88
C PRO A 317 7.14 -14.99 11.46
N GLY A 318 8.31 -14.83 10.82
CA GLY A 318 9.16 -15.95 10.39
C GLY A 318 8.71 -16.69 9.13
N GLU A 319 7.56 -16.37 8.55
CA GLU A 319 7.01 -17.09 7.38
C GLU A 319 7.36 -16.43 6.02
N GLY A 320 8.20 -15.40 6.05
CA GLY A 320 8.56 -14.62 4.85
C GLY A 320 7.43 -13.72 4.34
N GLN A 321 7.65 -13.08 3.21
CA GLN A 321 6.63 -12.23 2.57
C GLN A 321 5.68 -13.07 1.71
N ALA A 322 4.37 -12.79 1.80
CA ALA A 322 3.40 -13.26 0.82
C ALA A 322 3.29 -12.25 -0.33
N ASP A 323 2.91 -12.73 -1.49
CA ASP A 323 2.49 -11.84 -2.59
C ASP A 323 1.06 -11.35 -2.39
N PHE A 324 0.60 -10.42 -3.22
CA PHE A 324 -0.82 -10.08 -3.35
C PHE A 324 -1.61 -11.31 -3.82
N MET A 325 -2.86 -11.41 -3.40
CA MET A 325 -3.75 -12.45 -3.87
C MET A 325 -4.99 -11.82 -4.52
N ILE A 326 -5.12 -12.05 -5.83
CA ILE A 326 -6.27 -11.64 -6.64
C ILE A 326 -7.00 -12.92 -7.03
N ALA A 327 -7.98 -13.32 -6.21
CA ALA A 327 -8.75 -14.54 -6.44
C ALA A 327 -9.98 -14.25 -7.31
N GLY A 328 -9.96 -14.76 -8.53
CA GLY A 328 -11.02 -14.60 -9.52
C GLY A 328 -11.84 -15.86 -9.78
N PRO A 329 -12.76 -15.82 -10.76
CA PRO A 329 -13.63 -16.97 -11.10
C PRO A 329 -12.88 -18.26 -11.44
N ALA A 330 -11.68 -18.16 -12.01
CA ALA A 330 -10.84 -19.31 -12.31
C ALA A 330 -10.39 -20.05 -11.04
N ASP A 331 -10.23 -19.34 -9.93
CA ASP A 331 -9.73 -19.88 -8.67
C ASP A 331 -10.85 -20.53 -7.86
N HIS A 332 -11.96 -19.83 -7.61
CA HIS A 332 -13.04 -20.26 -6.71
C HIS A 332 -14.33 -20.67 -7.40
N LYS A 333 -14.38 -20.66 -8.74
CA LYS A 333 -15.52 -21.09 -9.58
C LYS A 333 -16.82 -20.29 -9.40
N MET A 334 -16.77 -19.14 -8.74
CA MET A 334 -17.93 -18.25 -8.61
C MET A 334 -17.88 -17.19 -9.71
N PRO A 335 -18.91 -17.07 -10.55
CA PRO A 335 -18.88 -16.21 -11.72
C PRO A 335 -18.79 -14.73 -11.36
N ARG A 336 -17.93 -13.99 -12.04
CA ARG A 336 -17.80 -12.52 -11.94
C ARG A 336 -17.60 -11.99 -10.51
N LEU A 337 -16.94 -12.79 -9.66
CA LEU A 337 -16.49 -12.40 -8.34
C LEU A 337 -14.96 -12.29 -8.33
N VAL A 338 -14.43 -11.19 -7.80
CA VAL A 338 -13.00 -11.06 -7.55
C VAL A 338 -12.79 -10.65 -6.09
N ASN A 339 -11.97 -11.41 -5.36
CA ASN A 339 -11.55 -11.07 -4.00
C ASN A 339 -10.09 -10.64 -3.99
N LEU A 340 -9.81 -9.53 -3.29
CA LEU A 340 -8.46 -8.99 -3.11
C LEU A 340 -8.02 -9.22 -1.67
N PHE A 341 -6.97 -10.02 -1.48
CA PHE A 341 -6.43 -10.32 -0.15
C PHE A 341 -4.96 -9.93 -0.07
N GLY A 342 -4.55 -9.46 1.11
CA GLY A 342 -3.14 -9.16 1.37
C GLY A 342 -2.59 -7.97 0.59
N ILE A 343 -3.45 -7.04 0.15
CA ILE A 343 -3.00 -5.83 -0.55
C ILE A 343 -2.49 -4.84 0.49
N GLU A 344 -1.20 -4.97 0.81
CA GLU A 344 -0.42 -4.05 1.63
C GLU A 344 0.60 -3.27 0.77
N SER A 345 1.72 -2.78 1.31
CA SER A 345 2.77 -2.16 0.47
C SER A 345 3.28 -3.17 -0.59
N PRO A 346 3.37 -2.74 -1.85
CA PRO A 346 3.22 -1.40 -2.43
C PRO A 346 1.83 -1.09 -3.02
N GLY A 347 0.74 -1.50 -2.40
CA GLY A 347 -0.63 -1.42 -2.94
C GLY A 347 -1.06 -0.03 -3.43
N LEU A 348 -0.64 1.05 -2.75
CA LEU A 348 -0.90 2.42 -3.19
C LEU A 348 -0.24 2.68 -4.56
N THR A 349 1.06 2.43 -4.69
CA THR A 349 1.80 2.59 -5.95
C THR A 349 1.25 1.69 -7.06
N SER A 350 0.82 0.50 -6.70
CA SER A 350 0.34 -0.55 -7.62
C SER A 350 -1.11 -0.37 -8.05
N SER A 351 -1.88 0.50 -7.40
CA SER A 351 -3.35 0.52 -7.46
C SER A 351 -3.92 0.63 -8.87
N LEU A 352 -3.38 1.51 -9.73
CA LEU A 352 -3.85 1.66 -11.11
C LEU A 352 -3.57 0.41 -11.96
N SER A 353 -2.39 -0.17 -11.82
CA SER A 353 -2.01 -1.39 -12.55
C SER A 353 -2.78 -2.63 -12.06
N LEU A 354 -3.01 -2.72 -10.73
CA LEU A 354 -3.86 -3.77 -10.14
C LEU A 354 -5.31 -3.67 -10.65
N ALA A 355 -5.83 -2.45 -10.75
CA ALA A 355 -7.20 -2.20 -11.18
C ALA A 355 -7.48 -2.77 -12.58
N GLU A 356 -6.54 -2.61 -13.52
CA GLU A 356 -6.69 -3.18 -14.87
C GLU A 356 -6.75 -4.72 -14.85
N ASP A 357 -5.86 -5.37 -14.09
CA ASP A 357 -5.87 -6.84 -13.97
C ASP A 357 -7.13 -7.36 -13.24
N VAL A 358 -7.65 -6.61 -12.26
CA VAL A 358 -8.88 -6.97 -11.54
C VAL A 358 -10.10 -6.89 -12.44
N VAL A 359 -10.23 -5.79 -13.19
CA VAL A 359 -11.36 -5.59 -14.10
C VAL A 359 -11.33 -6.61 -15.24
N ALA A 360 -10.15 -6.92 -15.77
CA ALA A 360 -9.99 -7.97 -16.80
C ALA A 360 -10.44 -9.38 -16.32
N LYS A 361 -10.44 -9.66 -15.02
CA LYS A 361 -10.93 -10.95 -14.47
C LYS A 361 -12.45 -11.04 -14.36
N LEU A 362 -13.18 -9.95 -14.59
CA LEU A 362 -14.66 -9.98 -14.63
C LEU A 362 -15.20 -10.51 -15.96
N LEU A 363 -14.40 -10.43 -17.01
CA LEU A 363 -14.71 -10.87 -18.37
C LEU A 363 -14.32 -12.33 -18.56
#